data_fcb4eaee1997c09c1d43856a4769b724
#
_entry.id   fcb4eaee1997c09c1d43856a4769b724
#
_cell.length_a   1.000
_cell.length_b   1.000
_cell.length_c   1.000
_cell.angle_alpha   90.00
_cell.angle_beta   90.00
_cell.angle_gamma   90.00
#
_symmetry.space_group_name_H-M   'P 1'
#
loop_
_entity.id
_entity.type
_entity.pdbx_description
1 polymer ?
#
loop_
_entity_poly.entity_id
_entity_poly.type
_entity_poly.pdbx_seq_one_letter_code
_entity_poly.pdbx_strand_id
1 'polypeptide(L)'
;MRKKDNVKKDTVKSNVTDRDNGRNDGTAGKGPGKDKIVKIISYIILAVLIVTAGAGLYVGSGPGRQGKPKEIKYEKFLDMVDAGQIKEIKWNEDDETITAYDKKDKEYTTSNPKYDDFKVDMLEQGVEVKESGMLKKYETPIMMAVQLLMYAALFYAMTKIMGIGSIKSTRKKEQKSNVKFKDVAGLDEVKEDLMTVVDFLKNPDKYKEAGADIPKGVLLYGPPGTGKTLLAKAVAGEAGVKFIATSGSDFDEKYVGVGASKMRKLFDDAKNNAPCIIFIDEIDSMGGRRHSKQNNYDRQTLNTLLSEMDGFDGSNGVVVIAATNRLEDLDPALTRPGRFDNHFAVCLPESAKERRVIIDLYTNNKKFAEDVDFDTFAKETMGSSPATIKTVLNEAAIIAARGNNGIIDRKILDEAWMKQLMEGHLRRNGERNNVEVVAWHEAGHALAGLLLGQDLTKASIIPSTSGAGGATFITPKKLGLFTVKELKEQVIMLYAGRNAEALLTESNGEEEGVTTGASNDIEKATDIIKKMIVEYGMNDVFGLLNLDNLDVKPEVITKEAVKLAKALQEQSLILMKENIDRLRDIAEELMKKETLTGEEIRKIAER
;
A
#
# COMPACT_ATOMS: atom_id res chain seq x y z
N MET A 1 26.15 49.87 18.77
CA MET A 1 27.34 49.39 19.53
C MET A 1 27.30 47.85 19.65
N ARG A 2 28.15 47.26 18.93
CA ARG A 2 28.85 45.99 18.93
C ARG A 2 28.88 45.22 20.28
N LYS A 3 28.55 43.90 20.27
CA LYS A 3 29.55 42.88 20.58
C LYS A 3 29.04 41.51 20.10
N LYS A 4 29.88 40.87 19.29
CA LYS A 4 29.88 39.45 18.94
C LYS A 4 30.54 38.70 20.11
N ASP A 5 30.02 37.51 20.44
CA ASP A 5 30.84 36.48 21.11
C ASP A 5 30.60 35.11 20.45
N ASN A 6 31.71 34.56 19.97
CA ASN A 6 31.91 33.23 19.45
C ASN A 6 31.84 32.21 20.60
N VAL A 7 31.16 31.07 20.40
CA VAL A 7 31.40 29.86 21.20
C VAL A 7 31.70 28.68 20.27
N LYS A 8 32.81 28.05 20.61
CA LYS A 8 33.51 26.95 19.94
C LYS A 8 32.67 25.67 19.91
N LYS A 9 32.79 24.95 18.80
CA LYS A 9 32.43 23.53 18.66
C LYS A 9 33.53 22.69 19.33
N ASP A 10 33.18 21.88 20.30
CA ASP A 10 33.99 20.76 20.78
C ASP A 10 33.40 19.44 20.27
N THR A 11 34.23 18.77 19.48
CA THR A 11 34.01 17.43 18.93
C THR A 11 34.40 16.39 19.97
N VAL A 12 33.44 15.59 20.43
CA VAL A 12 33.76 14.39 21.23
C VAL A 12 33.74 13.18 20.31
N LYS A 13 34.91 12.59 20.10
CA LYS A 13 35.11 11.25 19.53
C LYS A 13 34.87 10.22 20.63
N SER A 14 33.97 9.28 20.44
CA SER A 14 33.95 8.05 21.22
C SER A 14 34.21 6.86 20.30
N ASN A 15 35.33 6.20 20.59
CA ASN A 15 35.70 4.89 20.07
C ASN A 15 34.73 3.83 20.61
N VAL A 16 34.20 2.97 19.75
CA VAL A 16 33.69 1.67 20.16
C VAL A 16 34.31 0.62 19.25
N THR A 17 34.99 -0.27 19.93
CA THR A 17 35.75 -1.42 19.44
C THR A 17 34.86 -2.49 18.82
N ASP A 18 35.35 -3.05 17.71
CA ASP A 18 34.91 -4.29 17.08
C ASP A 18 34.90 -5.48 18.07
N ARG A 19 33.85 -6.26 18.00
CA ARG A 19 33.87 -7.69 18.31
C ARG A 19 33.11 -8.48 17.27
N ASP A 20 33.91 -9.19 16.51
CA ASP A 20 33.60 -10.28 15.59
C ASP A 20 32.84 -11.41 16.29
N ASN A 21 31.80 -11.95 15.63
CA ASN A 21 31.44 -13.37 15.66
C ASN A 21 30.39 -13.71 14.57
N GLY A 22 30.77 -14.25 13.52
CA GLY A 22 30.70 -15.66 13.12
C GLY A 22 29.36 -16.14 12.53
N ARG A 23 29.34 -16.28 11.19
CA ARG A 23 28.64 -17.32 10.39
C ARG A 23 27.11 -17.46 10.46
N ASN A 24 26.47 -17.16 9.33
CA ASN A 24 25.86 -18.25 8.55
C ASN A 24 25.55 -17.80 7.10
N ASP A 25 25.99 -18.63 6.17
CA ASP A 25 25.78 -18.55 4.74
C ASP A 25 24.30 -18.69 4.36
N GLY A 26 23.85 -17.78 3.51
CA GLY A 26 22.59 -17.85 2.81
C GLY A 26 22.72 -17.06 1.50
N THR A 27 23.36 -17.68 0.49
CA THR A 27 23.49 -17.13 -0.87
C THR A 27 22.13 -17.08 -1.55
N ALA A 28 21.42 -15.96 -1.43
CA ALA A 28 20.36 -15.57 -2.35
C ALA A 28 20.94 -14.55 -3.32
N GLY A 29 21.09 -14.94 -4.61
CA GLY A 29 21.63 -14.10 -5.67
C GLY A 29 20.88 -12.79 -5.82
N LYS A 30 21.48 -11.71 -5.33
CA LYS A 30 21.10 -10.33 -5.66
C LYS A 30 21.54 -10.06 -7.10
N GLY A 31 20.59 -9.91 -8.00
CA GLY A 31 20.86 -9.34 -9.33
C GLY A 31 21.57 -7.99 -9.20
N PRO A 32 22.40 -7.58 -10.18
CA PRO A 32 23.20 -6.36 -10.09
C PRO A 32 22.29 -5.16 -9.85
N GLY A 33 22.51 -4.45 -8.75
CA GLY A 33 21.74 -3.28 -8.36
C GLY A 33 21.75 -2.22 -9.46
N LYS A 34 20.69 -1.43 -9.58
CA LYS A 34 20.51 -0.37 -10.60
C LYS A 34 21.75 0.50 -10.80
N ASP A 35 22.51 0.77 -9.73
CA ASP A 35 23.76 1.56 -9.80
C ASP A 35 24.91 0.85 -10.55
N LYS A 36 24.98 -0.48 -10.52
CA LYS A 36 25.96 -1.24 -11.30
C LYS A 36 25.62 -1.23 -12.79
N ILE A 37 24.33 -1.29 -13.12
CA ILE A 37 23.86 -1.25 -14.52
C ILE A 37 24.11 0.14 -15.12
N VAL A 38 23.80 1.21 -14.39
CA VAL A 38 24.08 2.60 -14.82
C VAL A 38 25.58 2.81 -15.03
N LYS A 39 26.44 2.31 -14.15
CA LYS A 39 27.90 2.39 -14.30
C LYS A 39 28.39 1.60 -15.52
N ILE A 40 27.88 0.40 -15.77
CA ILE A 40 28.25 -0.40 -16.95
C ILE A 40 27.85 0.35 -18.23
N ILE A 41 26.67 0.92 -18.31
CA ILE A 41 26.21 1.71 -19.45
C ILE A 41 27.09 2.95 -19.66
N SER A 42 27.43 3.67 -18.58
CA SER A 42 28.35 4.83 -18.63
C SER A 42 29.73 4.43 -19.15
N TYR A 43 30.26 3.29 -18.75
CA TYR A 43 31.53 2.78 -19.27
C TYR A 43 31.46 2.37 -20.74
N ILE A 44 30.35 1.77 -21.18
CA ILE A 44 30.14 1.44 -22.60
C ILE A 44 30.06 2.71 -23.45
N ILE A 45 29.32 3.72 -23.01
CA ILE A 45 29.22 5.01 -23.70
C ILE A 45 30.60 5.70 -23.75
N LEU A 46 31.33 5.69 -22.65
CA LEU A 46 32.67 6.27 -22.59
C LEU A 46 33.67 5.51 -23.51
N ALA A 47 33.60 4.19 -23.53
CA ALA A 47 34.44 3.35 -24.43
C ALA A 47 34.13 3.64 -25.91
N VAL A 48 32.86 3.76 -26.27
CA VAL A 48 32.43 4.15 -27.64
C VAL A 48 32.92 5.54 -28.01
N LEU A 49 32.80 6.53 -27.09
CA LEU A 49 33.31 7.88 -27.27
C LEU A 49 34.85 7.89 -27.46
N ILE A 50 35.59 7.09 -26.70
CA ILE A 50 37.04 6.98 -26.81
C ILE A 50 37.42 6.32 -28.13
N VAL A 51 36.72 5.26 -28.57
CA VAL A 51 36.97 4.59 -29.85
C VAL A 51 36.66 5.51 -31.04
N THR A 52 35.53 6.26 -31.00
CA THR A 52 35.19 7.20 -32.07
C THR A 52 36.11 8.42 -32.11
N ALA A 53 36.52 8.95 -30.95
CA ALA A 53 37.51 10.02 -30.85
C ALA A 53 38.90 9.52 -31.27
N GLY A 54 39.29 8.29 -30.89
CA GLY A 54 40.53 7.65 -31.29
C GLY A 54 40.58 7.38 -32.80
N ALA A 55 39.50 6.89 -33.40
CA ALA A 55 39.38 6.70 -34.84
C ALA A 55 39.46 8.05 -35.61
N GLY A 56 38.79 9.10 -35.10
CA GLY A 56 38.86 10.41 -35.67
C GLY A 56 40.27 11.06 -35.59
N LEU A 57 41.00 10.82 -34.50
CA LEU A 57 42.40 11.24 -34.35
C LEU A 57 43.38 10.40 -35.19
N TYR A 58 43.10 9.10 -35.38
CA TYR A 58 43.93 8.24 -36.22
C TYR A 58 43.79 8.52 -37.71
N VAL A 59 42.60 8.88 -38.19
CA VAL A 59 42.35 9.34 -39.56
C VAL A 59 42.92 10.76 -39.79
N GLY A 60 43.01 11.61 -38.74
CA GLY A 60 43.61 12.93 -38.81
C GLY A 60 45.12 13.04 -38.63
N SER A 61 45.78 11.97 -38.13
CA SER A 61 47.22 11.95 -37.83
C SER A 61 47.99 11.00 -38.71
N GLY A 62 47.98 11.24 -40.00
CA GLY A 62 49.10 10.75 -40.85
C GLY A 62 50.40 11.46 -40.42
N PRO A 63 51.60 10.79 -40.52
CA PRO A 63 52.87 11.36 -40.04
C PRO A 63 53.14 12.70 -40.68
N GLY A 64 53.31 13.71 -39.83
CA GLY A 64 53.29 15.11 -40.14
C GLY A 64 54.13 15.56 -41.33
N ARG A 65 53.49 16.17 -42.27
CA ARG A 65 54.12 17.08 -43.22
C ARG A 65 53.37 18.43 -43.18
N GLN A 66 54.11 19.47 -42.86
CA GLN A 66 53.61 20.84 -42.77
C GLN A 66 53.33 21.40 -44.16
N GLY A 67 52.09 21.71 -44.48
CA GLY A 67 51.68 22.51 -45.65
C GLY A 67 50.42 21.93 -46.31
N LYS A 68 49.44 22.76 -46.66
CA LYS A 68 48.33 22.35 -47.53
C LYS A 68 48.88 21.96 -48.88
N PRO A 69 48.48 20.84 -49.51
CA PRO A 69 48.90 20.44 -50.85
C PRO A 69 48.58 21.60 -51.82
N LYS A 70 49.54 21.90 -52.73
CA LYS A 70 49.34 22.98 -53.70
C LYS A 70 48.60 22.41 -54.89
N GLU A 71 47.39 22.87 -55.11
CA GLU A 71 46.62 22.48 -56.29
C GLU A 71 47.25 23.10 -57.54
N ILE A 72 47.47 22.26 -58.55
CA ILE A 72 48.03 22.65 -59.86
C ILE A 72 47.15 22.07 -60.97
N LYS A 73 47.12 22.75 -62.13
CA LYS A 73 46.43 22.24 -63.30
C LYS A 73 47.17 21.02 -63.87
N TYR A 74 46.42 20.08 -64.45
CA TYR A 74 46.97 18.86 -65.01
C TYR A 74 48.09 19.07 -66.05
N GLU A 75 47.94 20.12 -66.93
CA GLU A 75 48.98 20.51 -67.89
C GLU A 75 50.31 20.84 -67.18
N LYS A 76 50.25 21.60 -66.11
CA LYS A 76 51.44 21.97 -65.34
C LYS A 76 52.02 20.77 -64.58
N PHE A 77 51.22 19.82 -64.20
CA PHE A 77 51.71 18.54 -63.64
C PHE A 77 52.51 17.75 -64.69
N LEU A 78 52.01 17.65 -65.94
CA LEU A 78 52.75 16.99 -67.06
C LEU A 78 54.06 17.69 -67.33
N ASP A 79 54.07 19.04 -67.39
CA ASP A 79 55.32 19.81 -67.56
C ASP A 79 56.36 19.49 -66.46
N MET A 80 55.91 19.28 -65.25
CA MET A 80 56.77 18.93 -64.11
C MET A 80 57.23 17.47 -64.18
N VAL A 81 56.45 16.56 -64.76
CA VAL A 81 56.80 15.15 -65.01
C VAL A 81 57.84 15.12 -66.10
N ASP A 82 57.64 15.77 -67.26
CA ASP A 82 58.56 15.86 -68.38
C ASP A 82 59.89 16.50 -68.00
N ALA A 83 59.86 17.49 -67.09
CA ALA A 83 61.06 18.12 -66.54
C ALA A 83 61.75 17.22 -65.47
N GLY A 84 61.28 16.03 -65.22
CA GLY A 84 61.78 15.10 -64.21
C GLY A 84 61.77 15.63 -62.78
N GLN A 85 60.83 16.52 -62.45
CA GLN A 85 60.71 17.14 -61.12
C GLN A 85 59.87 16.30 -60.16
N ILE A 86 58.94 15.50 -60.68
CA ILE A 86 58.10 14.62 -59.91
C ILE A 86 58.82 13.33 -59.58
N LYS A 87 58.81 12.93 -58.34
CA LYS A 87 59.44 11.71 -57.84
C LYS A 87 58.48 10.53 -57.73
N GLU A 88 57.29 10.82 -57.17
CA GLU A 88 56.32 9.82 -56.79
C GLU A 88 54.90 10.41 -56.96
N ILE A 89 53.97 9.56 -57.39
CA ILE A 89 52.54 9.88 -57.38
C ILE A 89 51.80 8.83 -56.61
N LYS A 90 50.77 9.29 -55.84
CA LYS A 90 49.75 8.42 -55.30
C LYS A 90 48.53 8.49 -56.21
N TRP A 91 48.23 7.35 -56.81
CA TRP A 91 47.17 7.22 -57.80
C TRP A 91 46.24 6.07 -57.48
N ASN A 92 44.95 6.26 -57.74
CA ASN A 92 43.96 5.21 -57.79
C ASN A 92 42.98 5.58 -58.91
N GLU A 93 42.54 4.56 -59.66
CA GLU A 93 41.63 4.71 -60.79
C GLU A 93 40.31 5.39 -60.40
N ASP A 94 39.78 5.08 -59.19
CA ASP A 94 38.51 5.63 -58.67
C ASP A 94 38.63 7.03 -58.08
N ASP A 95 39.83 7.56 -57.77
CA ASP A 95 40.00 8.86 -57.14
C ASP A 95 39.81 10.00 -58.16
N GLU A 96 39.22 11.10 -57.76
CA GLU A 96 39.03 12.32 -58.62
C GLU A 96 40.33 13.10 -58.82
N THR A 97 41.31 12.94 -57.94
CA THR A 97 42.56 13.70 -57.93
C THR A 97 43.76 12.80 -57.71
N ILE A 98 44.89 13.18 -58.27
CA ILE A 98 46.20 12.56 -58.08
C ILE A 98 46.99 13.42 -57.09
N THR A 99 47.68 12.79 -56.15
CA THR A 99 48.65 13.46 -55.29
C THR A 99 50.06 13.14 -55.78
N ALA A 100 50.79 14.19 -56.15
CA ALA A 100 52.17 14.09 -56.66
C ALA A 100 53.18 14.70 -55.68
N TYR A 101 54.35 14.10 -55.59
CA TYR A 101 55.47 14.57 -54.76
C TYR A 101 56.67 14.88 -55.61
N ASP A 102 57.27 16.10 -55.46
CA ASP A 102 58.50 16.48 -56.12
C ASP A 102 59.74 15.86 -55.41
N LYS A 103 60.93 16.02 -56.01
CA LYS A 103 62.19 15.57 -55.44
C LYS A 103 62.57 16.23 -54.10
N LYS A 104 61.84 17.25 -53.68
CA LYS A 104 61.98 17.96 -52.39
C LYS A 104 60.86 17.55 -51.43
N ASP A 105 60.12 16.50 -51.73
CA ASP A 105 58.98 15.99 -50.96
C ASP A 105 57.84 17.02 -50.78
N LYS A 106 57.69 17.97 -51.69
CA LYS A 106 56.59 18.93 -51.68
C LYS A 106 55.39 18.34 -52.39
N GLU A 107 54.23 18.47 -51.77
CA GLU A 107 53.00 17.85 -52.21
C GLU A 107 52.19 18.76 -53.15
N TYR A 108 51.73 18.18 -54.26
CA TYR A 108 50.87 18.80 -55.24
C TYR A 108 49.65 17.91 -55.48
N THR A 109 48.50 18.53 -55.73
CA THR A 109 47.27 17.83 -56.10
C THR A 109 46.81 18.28 -57.46
N THR A 110 46.43 17.35 -58.34
CA THR A 110 45.91 17.62 -59.67
C THR A 110 44.76 16.69 -60.00
N SER A 111 43.96 17.01 -61.04
CA SER A 111 42.87 16.15 -61.50
C SER A 111 43.38 14.80 -62.05
N ASN A 112 42.62 13.72 -61.77
CA ASN A 112 42.93 12.42 -62.34
C ASN A 112 42.37 12.32 -63.77
N PRO A 113 43.19 12.02 -64.77
CA PRO A 113 42.76 11.97 -66.16
C PRO A 113 41.91 10.73 -66.49
N LYS A 114 41.91 9.69 -65.62
CA LYS A 114 41.09 8.48 -65.70
C LYS A 114 41.17 7.75 -67.05
N TYR A 115 42.40 7.50 -67.59
CA TYR A 115 42.61 6.65 -68.74
C TYR A 115 43.50 5.44 -68.38
N ASP A 116 43.24 4.30 -69.03
CA ASP A 116 43.76 2.99 -68.60
C ASP A 116 45.29 2.92 -68.60
N ASP A 117 45.96 3.60 -69.51
CA ASP A 117 47.44 3.51 -69.67
C ASP A 117 48.18 4.55 -68.79
N PHE A 118 47.49 5.41 -68.03
CA PHE A 118 48.09 6.49 -67.22
C PHE A 118 49.21 5.97 -66.30
N LYS A 119 49.05 4.80 -65.70
CA LYS A 119 50.02 4.22 -64.79
C LYS A 119 51.29 3.79 -65.58
N VAL A 120 51.13 3.28 -66.79
CA VAL A 120 52.22 2.83 -67.65
C VAL A 120 53.00 4.06 -68.13
N ASP A 121 52.29 5.13 -68.59
CA ASP A 121 52.91 6.38 -69.06
C ASP A 121 53.74 7.03 -67.95
N MET A 122 53.28 7.07 -66.75
CA MET A 122 54.00 7.67 -65.60
C MET A 122 55.26 6.82 -65.25
N LEU A 123 55.17 5.49 -65.31
CA LEU A 123 56.29 4.60 -65.06
C LEU A 123 57.35 4.73 -66.15
N GLU A 124 56.95 4.84 -67.43
CA GLU A 124 57.86 5.07 -68.55
C GLU A 124 58.63 6.39 -68.44
N GLN A 125 58.00 7.42 -67.88
CA GLN A 125 58.61 8.71 -67.60
C GLN A 125 59.42 8.73 -66.29
N GLY A 126 59.57 7.57 -65.63
CA GLY A 126 60.43 7.42 -64.46
C GLY A 126 59.82 7.91 -63.15
N VAL A 127 58.51 8.08 -63.10
CA VAL A 127 57.76 8.48 -61.87
C VAL A 127 57.34 7.23 -61.15
N GLU A 128 57.61 7.14 -59.84
CA GLU A 128 57.13 6.05 -59.00
C GLU A 128 55.65 6.17 -58.77
N VAL A 129 54.82 5.18 -59.13
CA VAL A 129 53.38 5.16 -58.95
C VAL A 129 53.03 4.24 -57.76
N LYS A 130 52.50 4.86 -56.68
CA LYS A 130 51.99 4.13 -55.52
C LYS A 130 50.46 4.12 -55.57
N GLU A 131 49.92 2.88 -55.59
CA GLU A 131 48.47 2.73 -55.47
C GLU A 131 48.02 3.08 -54.07
N SER A 132 47.02 3.97 -53.92
CA SER A 132 46.38 4.25 -52.64
C SER A 132 45.55 3.02 -52.26
N GLY A 133 45.96 2.34 -51.16
CA GLY A 133 45.58 0.99 -50.82
C GLY A 133 44.08 0.75 -50.62
N MET A 134 43.70 -0.52 -50.75
CA MET A 134 42.34 -1.11 -50.63
C MET A 134 41.50 -0.70 -49.42
N LEU A 135 42.08 -0.11 -48.38
CA LEU A 135 41.37 0.24 -47.14
C LEU A 135 40.31 1.34 -47.31
N LYS A 136 40.52 2.30 -48.24
CA LYS A 136 39.55 3.36 -48.51
C LYS A 136 38.23 2.85 -49.05
N LYS A 137 38.20 1.80 -49.82
CA LYS A 137 37.00 1.22 -50.44
C LYS A 137 36.04 0.61 -49.42
N TYR A 138 36.53 0.25 -48.22
CA TYR A 138 35.73 -0.35 -47.14
C TYR A 138 35.52 0.55 -45.93
N GLU A 139 36.07 1.77 -45.90
CA GLU A 139 35.91 2.72 -44.78
C GLU A 139 34.45 3.10 -44.59
N THR A 140 33.73 3.44 -45.66
CA THR A 140 32.31 3.86 -45.60
C THR A 140 31.41 2.69 -45.16
N PRO A 141 31.45 1.49 -45.73
CA PRO A 141 30.61 0.39 -45.28
C PRO A 141 30.96 -0.11 -43.87
N ILE A 142 32.22 -0.08 -43.46
CA ILE A 142 32.66 -0.45 -42.10
C ILE A 142 32.11 0.60 -41.08
N MET A 143 32.24 1.88 -41.38
CA MET A 143 31.69 2.95 -40.52
C MET A 143 30.17 2.86 -40.43
N MET A 144 29.44 2.56 -41.51
CA MET A 144 27.99 2.33 -41.47
C MET A 144 27.64 1.09 -40.63
N ALA A 145 28.38 -0.01 -40.73
CA ALA A 145 28.14 -1.19 -39.91
C ALA A 145 28.38 -0.96 -38.42
N VAL A 146 29.44 -0.22 -38.07
CA VAL A 146 29.72 0.19 -36.69
C VAL A 146 28.61 1.11 -36.14
N GLN A 147 28.11 2.05 -36.95
CA GLN A 147 27.04 2.96 -36.58
C GLN A 147 25.69 2.23 -36.38
N LEU A 148 25.36 1.25 -37.22
CA LEU A 148 24.21 0.36 -37.08
C LEU A 148 24.28 -0.49 -35.79
N LEU A 149 25.45 -1.07 -35.50
CA LEU A 149 25.68 -1.82 -34.27
C LEU A 149 25.55 -0.93 -33.03
N MET A 150 26.02 0.31 -33.09
CA MET A 150 25.86 1.30 -32.02
C MET A 150 24.39 1.64 -31.80
N TYR A 151 23.60 1.88 -32.85
CA TYR A 151 22.15 2.13 -32.72
C TYR A 151 21.41 0.92 -32.18
N ALA A 152 21.75 -0.30 -32.60
CA ALA A 152 21.19 -1.53 -32.08
C ALA A 152 21.50 -1.73 -30.57
N ALA A 153 22.72 -1.41 -30.15
CA ALA A 153 23.13 -1.48 -28.76
C ALA A 153 22.42 -0.42 -27.90
N LEU A 154 22.28 0.81 -28.41
CA LEU A 154 21.52 1.89 -27.78
C LEU A 154 20.02 1.53 -27.66
N PHE A 155 19.42 1.00 -28.71
CA PHE A 155 18.03 0.52 -28.70
C PHE A 155 17.84 -0.62 -27.69
N TYR A 156 18.76 -1.59 -27.65
CA TYR A 156 18.74 -2.66 -26.65
C TYR A 156 18.89 -2.13 -25.21
N ALA A 157 19.80 -1.17 -25.00
CA ALA A 157 19.96 -0.53 -23.70
C ALA A 157 18.71 0.26 -23.29
N MET A 158 18.11 0.98 -24.24
CA MET A 158 16.88 1.76 -24.03
C MET A 158 15.68 0.86 -23.70
N THR A 159 15.52 -0.29 -24.36
CA THR A 159 14.47 -1.27 -24.03
C THR A 159 14.67 -1.87 -22.63
N LYS A 160 15.94 -2.09 -22.21
CA LYS A 160 16.27 -2.53 -20.84
C LYS A 160 16.00 -1.47 -19.77
N ILE A 161 16.29 -0.20 -20.05
CA ILE A 161 16.07 0.93 -19.14
C ILE A 161 14.57 1.25 -19.04
N MET A 162 13.85 1.27 -20.15
CA MET A 162 12.40 1.50 -20.19
C MET A 162 11.58 0.32 -19.67
N GLY A 163 12.19 -0.82 -19.35
CA GLY A 163 11.49 -1.98 -18.84
C GLY A 163 10.54 -2.65 -19.84
N ILE A 164 10.61 -2.28 -21.12
CA ILE A 164 9.74 -2.79 -22.20
C ILE A 164 9.95 -4.30 -22.46
N GLY A 165 11.03 -4.86 -21.94
CA GLY A 165 11.32 -6.29 -22.07
C GLY A 165 11.32 -7.09 -20.77
N SER A 166 11.10 -6.48 -19.63
CA SER A 166 10.98 -7.17 -18.34
C SER A 166 9.68 -6.75 -17.64
N ILE A 167 8.55 -7.18 -18.18
CA ILE A 167 7.46 -7.57 -17.31
C ILE A 167 8.07 -8.73 -16.49
N LYS A 168 8.77 -8.39 -15.40
CA LYS A 168 9.06 -9.39 -14.38
C LYS A 168 7.72 -9.97 -14.04
N SER A 169 7.42 -11.12 -14.55
CA SER A 169 6.41 -11.97 -14.01
C SER A 169 6.78 -12.04 -12.53
N THR A 170 6.07 -11.24 -11.72
CA THR A 170 5.94 -11.54 -10.32
C THR A 170 5.22 -12.89 -10.36
N ARG A 171 5.96 -13.97 -10.42
CA ARG A 171 5.45 -15.31 -10.14
C ARG A 171 4.96 -15.18 -8.70
N LYS A 172 3.73 -14.69 -8.53
CA LYS A 172 3.02 -14.82 -7.27
C LYS A 172 3.02 -16.31 -7.03
N LYS A 173 3.57 -16.72 -5.89
CA LYS A 173 3.71 -18.13 -5.53
C LYS A 173 2.33 -18.76 -5.62
N GLU A 174 2.14 -19.58 -6.63
CA GLU A 174 1.06 -20.56 -6.67
C GLU A 174 1.19 -21.39 -5.39
N GLN A 175 0.35 -21.17 -4.42
CA GLN A 175 0.38 -21.93 -3.16
C GLN A 175 -0.90 -22.74 -3.08
N LYS A 176 -0.76 -24.05 -2.92
CA LYS A 176 -1.86 -24.83 -2.37
C LYS A 176 -2.11 -24.31 -0.96
N SER A 177 -3.33 -23.87 -0.69
CA SER A 177 -3.72 -23.46 0.66
C SER A 177 -3.79 -24.68 1.56
N ASN A 178 -3.12 -24.62 2.70
CA ASN A 178 -3.25 -25.62 3.76
C ASN A 178 -4.37 -25.27 4.77
N VAL A 179 -4.94 -24.06 4.64
CA VAL A 179 -6.01 -23.55 5.51
C VAL A 179 -7.32 -24.25 5.15
N LYS A 180 -8.06 -24.73 6.12
CA LYS A 180 -9.36 -25.38 5.96
C LYS A 180 -10.44 -24.64 6.77
N PHE A 181 -11.71 -24.99 6.56
CA PHE A 181 -12.83 -24.39 7.30
C PHE A 181 -12.73 -24.58 8.83
N LYS A 182 -12.08 -25.62 9.30
CA LYS A 182 -11.78 -25.82 10.73
C LYS A 182 -10.84 -24.76 11.32
N ASP A 183 -10.03 -24.09 10.47
CA ASP A 183 -9.09 -23.06 10.88
C ASP A 183 -9.75 -21.64 10.86
N VAL A 184 -11.03 -21.58 10.48
CA VAL A 184 -11.88 -20.38 10.49
C VAL A 184 -12.94 -20.58 11.58
N ALA A 185 -12.86 -19.79 12.65
CA ALA A 185 -13.83 -19.85 13.74
C ALA A 185 -15.09 -19.03 13.39
N GLY A 186 -16.28 -19.53 13.75
CA GLY A 186 -17.56 -18.91 13.44
C GLY A 186 -17.90 -18.93 11.94
N LEU A 187 -18.81 -18.08 11.51
CA LEU A 187 -19.26 -17.92 10.12
C LEU A 187 -19.87 -19.21 9.53
N ASP A 188 -20.59 -19.99 10.35
CA ASP A 188 -21.03 -21.33 9.97
C ASP A 188 -22.01 -21.30 8.79
N GLU A 189 -22.93 -20.35 8.73
CA GLU A 189 -23.85 -20.15 7.60
C GLU A 189 -23.10 -19.83 6.30
N VAL A 190 -22.15 -18.90 6.37
CA VAL A 190 -21.32 -18.52 5.18
C VAL A 190 -20.45 -19.69 4.72
N LYS A 191 -19.95 -20.53 5.65
CA LYS A 191 -19.20 -21.73 5.29
C LYS A 191 -20.07 -22.76 4.60
N GLU A 192 -21.31 -22.95 5.07
CA GLU A 192 -22.26 -23.87 4.47
C GLU A 192 -22.59 -23.46 3.04
N ASP A 193 -22.86 -22.18 2.80
CA ASP A 193 -23.08 -21.64 1.48
C ASP A 193 -21.85 -21.82 0.55
N LEU A 194 -20.67 -21.54 1.07
CA LEU A 194 -19.41 -21.71 0.33
C LEU A 194 -19.05 -23.18 0.06
N MET A 195 -19.66 -24.13 0.80
CA MET A 195 -19.49 -25.56 0.52
C MET A 195 -20.01 -25.94 -0.86
N THR A 196 -21.02 -25.24 -1.39
CA THR A 196 -21.48 -25.42 -2.77
C THR A 196 -20.37 -25.11 -3.78
N VAL A 197 -19.60 -24.04 -3.54
CA VAL A 197 -18.44 -23.67 -4.37
C VAL A 197 -17.35 -24.73 -4.26
N VAL A 198 -17.10 -25.25 -3.05
CA VAL A 198 -16.13 -26.33 -2.81
C VAL A 198 -16.55 -27.62 -3.53
N ASP A 199 -17.82 -28.02 -3.42
CA ASP A 199 -18.33 -29.23 -4.10
C ASP A 199 -18.23 -29.09 -5.62
N PHE A 200 -18.56 -27.93 -6.15
CA PHE A 200 -18.41 -27.65 -7.58
C PHE A 200 -16.95 -27.82 -8.04
N LEU A 201 -15.98 -27.20 -7.31
CA LEU A 201 -14.56 -27.30 -7.67
C LEU A 201 -14.02 -28.75 -7.59
N LYS A 202 -14.61 -29.58 -6.73
CA LYS A 202 -14.27 -31.01 -6.61
C LYS A 202 -14.95 -31.86 -7.68
N ASN A 203 -16.20 -31.58 -8.01
CA ASN A 203 -17.08 -32.42 -8.81
C ASN A 203 -17.77 -31.63 -9.93
N PRO A 204 -17.02 -30.98 -10.86
CA PRO A 204 -17.60 -30.07 -11.87
C PRO A 204 -18.59 -30.79 -12.82
N ASP A 205 -18.35 -32.06 -13.13
CA ASP A 205 -19.18 -32.82 -14.08
C ASP A 205 -20.58 -33.07 -13.55
N LYS A 206 -20.75 -33.27 -12.24
CA LYS A 206 -22.06 -33.40 -11.58
C LYS A 206 -22.99 -32.20 -11.85
N TYR A 207 -22.44 -31.00 -11.85
CA TYR A 207 -23.19 -29.76 -12.07
C TYR A 207 -23.49 -29.55 -13.56
N LYS A 208 -22.56 -29.93 -14.46
CA LYS A 208 -22.79 -29.93 -15.91
C LYS A 208 -23.91 -30.88 -16.32
N GLU A 209 -23.90 -32.10 -15.78
CA GLU A 209 -24.93 -33.10 -16.05
C GLU A 209 -26.31 -32.67 -15.54
N ALA A 210 -26.36 -31.93 -14.42
CA ALA A 210 -27.58 -31.37 -13.87
C ALA A 210 -28.08 -30.11 -14.64
N GLY A 211 -27.30 -29.58 -15.61
CA GLY A 211 -27.62 -28.34 -16.33
C GLY A 211 -27.60 -27.10 -15.43
N ALA A 212 -26.87 -27.15 -14.32
CA ALA A 212 -26.78 -26.03 -13.40
C ALA A 212 -25.73 -25.02 -13.86
N ASP A 213 -26.09 -23.73 -13.88
CA ASP A 213 -25.14 -22.65 -14.08
C ASP A 213 -24.27 -22.48 -12.82
N ILE A 214 -22.98 -22.43 -13.04
CA ILE A 214 -21.99 -22.36 -11.99
C ILE A 214 -21.71 -20.89 -11.64
N PRO A 215 -21.66 -20.51 -10.35
CA PRO A 215 -21.30 -19.16 -9.96
C PRO A 215 -19.87 -18.87 -10.40
N LYS A 216 -19.70 -17.92 -11.33
CA LYS A 216 -18.38 -17.49 -11.83
C LYS A 216 -17.63 -16.68 -10.81
N GLY A 217 -18.34 -15.92 -9.98
CA GLY A 217 -17.79 -15.01 -9.01
C GLY A 217 -18.51 -15.02 -7.67
N VAL A 218 -17.71 -14.94 -6.61
CA VAL A 218 -18.15 -14.82 -5.22
C VAL A 218 -17.59 -13.52 -4.65
N LEU A 219 -18.43 -12.72 -4.01
CA LEU A 219 -18.04 -11.48 -3.35
C LEU A 219 -18.18 -11.62 -1.84
N LEU A 220 -17.06 -11.51 -1.13
CA LEU A 220 -17.01 -11.46 0.33
C LEU A 220 -16.96 -9.99 0.77
N TYR A 221 -17.95 -9.53 1.53
CA TYR A 221 -17.98 -8.13 1.98
C TYR A 221 -18.20 -8.04 3.50
N GLY A 222 -17.76 -6.94 4.12
CA GLY A 222 -17.94 -6.69 5.54
C GLY A 222 -16.75 -5.99 6.18
N PRO A 223 -16.80 -5.68 7.48
CA PRO A 223 -15.77 -4.91 8.17
C PRO A 223 -14.35 -5.48 8.04
N PRO A 224 -13.29 -4.67 8.18
CA PRO A 224 -11.93 -5.16 8.16
C PRO A 224 -11.64 -6.09 9.34
N GLY A 225 -10.76 -7.07 9.13
CA GLY A 225 -10.35 -8.00 10.19
C GLY A 225 -11.32 -9.14 10.49
N THR A 226 -12.43 -9.28 9.75
CA THR A 226 -13.43 -10.36 9.95
C THR A 226 -12.99 -11.71 9.38
N GLY A 227 -11.92 -11.76 8.58
CA GLY A 227 -11.37 -13.01 8.07
C GLY A 227 -11.69 -13.35 6.61
N LYS A 228 -12.14 -12.38 5.79
CA LYS A 228 -12.47 -12.57 4.36
C LYS A 228 -11.38 -13.30 3.57
N THR A 229 -10.14 -12.83 3.69
CA THR A 229 -8.97 -13.44 3.03
C THR A 229 -8.69 -14.86 3.57
N LEU A 230 -8.90 -15.10 4.88
CA LEU A 230 -8.72 -16.41 5.49
C LEU A 230 -9.78 -17.39 5.00
N LEU A 231 -11.03 -16.94 4.89
CA LEU A 231 -12.15 -17.73 4.40
C LEU A 231 -11.95 -18.13 2.93
N ALA A 232 -11.51 -17.22 2.07
CA ALA A 232 -11.17 -17.54 0.67
C ALA A 232 -10.05 -18.59 0.56
N LYS A 233 -9.02 -18.49 1.42
CA LYS A 233 -7.97 -19.52 1.52
C LYS A 233 -8.51 -20.85 2.01
N ALA A 234 -9.48 -20.85 2.92
CA ALA A 234 -10.10 -22.06 3.44
C ALA A 234 -10.92 -22.77 2.36
N VAL A 235 -11.68 -22.03 1.53
CA VAL A 235 -12.38 -22.58 0.38
C VAL A 235 -11.41 -23.31 -0.56
N ALA A 236 -10.29 -22.68 -0.91
CA ALA A 236 -9.28 -23.29 -1.77
C ALA A 236 -8.63 -24.54 -1.14
N GLY A 237 -8.34 -24.49 0.17
CA GLY A 237 -7.76 -25.62 0.90
C GLY A 237 -8.73 -26.77 1.11
N GLU A 238 -10.02 -26.47 1.28
CA GLU A 238 -11.08 -27.47 1.37
C GLU A 238 -11.34 -28.14 0.02
N ALA A 239 -11.35 -27.35 -1.07
CA ALA A 239 -11.47 -27.86 -2.43
C ALA A 239 -10.18 -28.58 -2.92
N GLY A 240 -9.03 -28.33 -2.30
CA GLY A 240 -7.74 -28.90 -2.72
C GLY A 240 -7.16 -28.30 -4.00
N VAL A 241 -7.68 -27.13 -4.42
CA VAL A 241 -7.31 -26.45 -5.68
C VAL A 241 -6.22 -25.41 -5.46
N LYS A 242 -5.63 -24.91 -6.56
CA LYS A 242 -4.65 -23.82 -6.52
C LYS A 242 -5.32 -22.50 -6.13
N PHE A 243 -4.58 -21.67 -5.40
CA PHE A 243 -5.00 -20.35 -4.93
C PHE A 243 -4.06 -19.28 -5.49
N ILE A 244 -4.61 -18.39 -6.32
CA ILE A 244 -3.88 -17.29 -6.94
C ILE A 244 -4.40 -15.99 -6.32
N ALA A 245 -3.63 -15.40 -5.39
CA ALA A 245 -4.02 -14.20 -4.68
C ALA A 245 -3.42 -12.94 -5.31
N THR A 246 -4.21 -11.88 -5.38
CA THR A 246 -3.82 -10.54 -5.81
C THR A 246 -4.60 -9.49 -5.02
N SER A 247 -4.13 -8.26 -5.00
CA SER A 247 -4.88 -7.11 -4.48
C SER A 247 -5.38 -6.26 -5.64
N GLY A 248 -6.53 -5.60 -5.49
CA GLY A 248 -7.00 -4.61 -6.45
C GLY A 248 -5.96 -3.52 -6.72
N SER A 249 -5.22 -3.09 -5.70
CA SER A 249 -4.14 -2.12 -5.81
C SER A 249 -2.94 -2.57 -6.65
N ASP A 250 -2.76 -3.88 -6.90
CA ASP A 250 -1.69 -4.38 -7.80
C ASP A 250 -1.93 -3.98 -9.27
N PHE A 251 -3.13 -3.55 -9.60
CA PHE A 251 -3.54 -3.15 -10.95
C PHE A 251 -3.56 -1.62 -11.13
N ASP A 252 -3.39 -0.86 -10.04
CA ASP A 252 -3.24 0.59 -10.10
C ASP A 252 -1.83 0.92 -10.59
N GLU A 253 -1.74 1.32 -11.85
CA GLU A 253 -0.47 1.57 -12.54
C GLU A 253 -0.47 2.95 -13.21
N LYS A 254 0.67 3.61 -13.16
CA LYS A 254 0.86 4.95 -13.75
C LYS A 254 0.75 4.97 -15.28
N TYR A 255 0.93 3.83 -15.94
CA TYR A 255 0.96 3.73 -17.40
C TYR A 255 -0.30 3.07 -17.93
N VAL A 256 -0.88 3.70 -18.96
CA VAL A 256 -2.10 3.22 -19.64
C VAL A 256 -1.96 1.77 -20.11
N GLY A 257 -2.93 0.94 -19.79
CA GLY A 257 -3.03 -0.44 -20.30
C GLY A 257 -2.16 -1.47 -19.59
N VAL A 258 -1.25 -1.07 -18.68
CA VAL A 258 -0.42 -2.02 -17.92
C VAL A 258 -1.29 -2.81 -16.94
N GLY A 259 -2.19 -2.15 -16.20
CA GLY A 259 -3.15 -2.82 -15.32
C GLY A 259 -4.04 -3.82 -16.06
N ALA A 260 -4.59 -3.41 -17.21
CA ALA A 260 -5.38 -4.29 -18.06
C ALA A 260 -4.59 -5.50 -18.60
N SER A 261 -3.32 -5.31 -18.96
CA SER A 261 -2.44 -6.39 -19.39
C SER A 261 -2.14 -7.39 -18.27
N LYS A 262 -1.92 -6.89 -17.04
CA LYS A 262 -1.75 -7.73 -15.85
C LYS A 262 -3.02 -8.54 -15.53
N MET A 263 -4.20 -7.93 -15.70
CA MET A 263 -5.48 -8.59 -15.49
C MET A 263 -5.66 -9.77 -16.46
N ARG A 264 -5.47 -9.55 -17.76
CA ARG A 264 -5.53 -10.64 -18.76
C ARG A 264 -4.57 -11.77 -18.41
N LYS A 265 -3.33 -11.43 -18.07
CA LYS A 265 -2.33 -12.43 -17.69
C LYS A 265 -2.74 -13.23 -16.47
N LEU A 266 -3.37 -12.60 -15.46
CA LEU A 266 -3.90 -13.28 -14.27
C LEU A 266 -4.94 -14.34 -14.67
N PHE A 267 -5.86 -13.99 -15.57
CA PHE A 267 -6.89 -14.91 -16.04
C PHE A 267 -6.32 -16.02 -16.94
N ASP A 268 -5.33 -15.71 -17.79
CA ASP A 268 -4.63 -16.72 -18.60
C ASP A 268 -3.84 -17.69 -17.71
N ASP A 269 -3.15 -17.19 -16.68
CA ASP A 269 -2.45 -18.02 -15.69
C ASP A 269 -3.45 -18.92 -14.95
N ALA A 270 -4.64 -18.41 -14.60
CA ALA A 270 -5.69 -19.20 -13.95
C ALA A 270 -6.25 -20.30 -14.87
N LYS A 271 -6.56 -19.97 -16.13
CA LYS A 271 -7.02 -20.95 -17.13
C LYS A 271 -6.02 -22.10 -17.30
N ASN A 272 -4.72 -21.79 -17.32
CA ASN A 272 -3.65 -22.78 -17.43
C ASN A 272 -3.46 -23.62 -16.16
N ASN A 273 -4.01 -23.18 -15.02
CA ASN A 273 -3.87 -23.81 -13.72
C ASN A 273 -5.17 -24.36 -13.16
N ALA A 274 -6.22 -24.47 -13.97
CA ALA A 274 -7.50 -25.00 -13.57
C ALA A 274 -7.41 -26.49 -13.12
N PRO A 275 -8.16 -26.92 -12.09
CA PRO A 275 -9.08 -26.10 -11.29
C PRO A 275 -8.33 -25.19 -10.29
N CYS A 276 -8.78 -23.93 -10.18
CA CYS A 276 -8.15 -22.95 -9.28
C CYS A 276 -9.13 -21.87 -8.81
N ILE A 277 -8.72 -21.14 -7.78
CA ILE A 277 -9.41 -19.93 -7.30
C ILE A 277 -8.52 -18.73 -7.56
N ILE A 278 -9.07 -17.70 -8.22
CA ILE A 278 -8.51 -16.35 -8.26
C ILE A 278 -9.08 -15.59 -7.05
N PHE A 279 -8.23 -15.06 -6.21
CA PHE A 279 -8.66 -14.19 -5.11
C PHE A 279 -8.18 -12.76 -5.33
N ILE A 280 -9.12 -11.80 -5.32
CA ILE A 280 -8.85 -10.37 -5.48
C ILE A 280 -9.25 -9.68 -4.18
N ASP A 281 -8.26 -9.31 -3.37
CA ASP A 281 -8.49 -8.53 -2.15
C ASP A 281 -8.64 -7.05 -2.47
N GLU A 282 -9.41 -6.32 -1.64
CA GLU A 282 -9.64 -4.88 -1.79
C GLU A 282 -10.05 -4.49 -3.23
N ILE A 283 -11.06 -5.18 -3.78
CA ILE A 283 -11.52 -4.93 -5.15
C ILE A 283 -12.06 -3.51 -5.34
N ASP A 284 -12.50 -2.84 -4.27
CA ASP A 284 -12.94 -1.45 -4.23
C ASP A 284 -11.82 -0.47 -4.60
N SER A 285 -10.55 -0.85 -4.48
CA SER A 285 -9.43 -0.01 -4.91
C SER A 285 -9.41 0.24 -6.41
N MET A 286 -9.92 -0.69 -7.23
CA MET A 286 -10.02 -0.54 -8.70
C MET A 286 -11.45 -0.42 -9.22
N GLY A 287 -12.44 -0.81 -8.44
CA GLY A 287 -13.86 -0.85 -8.79
C GLY A 287 -14.74 0.13 -8.02
N GLY A 288 -14.17 1.10 -7.30
CA GLY A 288 -14.91 2.01 -6.42
C GLY A 288 -15.66 3.13 -7.14
N ARG A 289 -16.84 3.53 -6.61
CA ARG A 289 -17.64 4.69 -7.04
C ARG A 289 -17.02 6.00 -6.56
N ARG A 290 -15.85 6.42 -6.99
CA ARG A 290 -15.34 7.75 -6.62
C ARG A 290 -15.90 8.82 -7.55
N HIS A 291 -16.58 9.82 -6.95
CA HIS A 291 -17.18 10.94 -7.65
C HIS A 291 -16.17 11.75 -8.46
N SER A 292 -16.48 11.98 -9.73
CA SER A 292 -16.07 13.05 -10.64
C SER A 292 -14.61 13.24 -11.07
N LYS A 293 -13.61 12.49 -10.60
CA LYS A 293 -12.21 12.58 -11.10
C LYS A 293 -11.53 11.23 -11.26
N GLN A 294 -12.25 10.19 -11.68
CA GLN A 294 -11.62 8.92 -12.03
C GLN A 294 -10.76 9.09 -13.28
N ASN A 295 -9.47 8.75 -13.14
CA ASN A 295 -8.58 8.63 -14.28
C ASN A 295 -9.14 7.56 -15.24
N ASN A 296 -9.13 7.83 -16.54
CA ASN A 296 -9.56 6.89 -17.59
C ASN A 296 -8.85 5.52 -17.51
N TYR A 297 -7.80 5.41 -16.73
CA TYR A 297 -6.96 4.22 -16.54
C TYR A 297 -7.63 3.16 -15.66
N ASP A 298 -8.28 3.56 -14.57
CA ASP A 298 -8.98 2.64 -13.64
C ASP A 298 -10.17 1.99 -14.33
N ARG A 299 -10.88 2.76 -15.16
CA ARG A 299 -12.00 2.25 -15.99
C ARG A 299 -11.56 1.19 -16.98
N GLN A 300 -10.36 1.32 -17.57
CA GLN A 300 -9.87 0.34 -18.53
C GLN A 300 -9.55 -0.99 -17.85
N THR A 301 -8.96 -0.97 -16.66
CA THR A 301 -8.67 -2.17 -15.88
C THR A 301 -9.95 -2.86 -15.41
N LEU A 302 -10.91 -2.08 -14.88
CA LEU A 302 -12.22 -2.60 -14.50
C LEU A 302 -12.95 -3.24 -15.71
N ASN A 303 -13.02 -2.55 -16.84
CA ASN A 303 -13.65 -3.09 -18.06
C ASN A 303 -12.96 -4.37 -18.54
N THR A 304 -11.64 -4.51 -18.34
CA THR A 304 -10.93 -5.74 -18.67
C THR A 304 -11.32 -6.87 -17.71
N LEU A 305 -11.42 -6.62 -16.39
CA LEU A 305 -11.94 -7.59 -15.43
C LEU A 305 -13.34 -8.07 -15.83
N LEU A 306 -14.26 -7.12 -16.13
CA LEU A 306 -15.62 -7.42 -16.54
C LEU A 306 -15.66 -8.27 -17.81
N SER A 307 -14.84 -7.92 -18.81
CA SER A 307 -14.71 -8.69 -20.07
C SER A 307 -14.15 -10.09 -19.84
N GLU A 308 -13.15 -10.25 -18.97
CA GLU A 308 -12.60 -11.58 -18.66
C GLU A 308 -13.64 -12.44 -17.92
N MET A 309 -14.42 -11.87 -17.00
CA MET A 309 -15.49 -12.58 -16.30
C MET A 309 -16.66 -12.94 -17.23
N ASP A 310 -17.04 -12.04 -18.13
CA ASP A 310 -18.11 -12.31 -19.11
C ASP A 310 -17.69 -13.39 -20.13
N GLY A 311 -16.42 -13.35 -20.57
CA GLY A 311 -15.82 -14.34 -21.47
C GLY A 311 -15.45 -15.67 -20.81
N PHE A 312 -15.66 -15.77 -19.51
CA PHE A 312 -15.35 -16.98 -18.74
C PHE A 312 -16.47 -17.99 -18.90
N ASP A 313 -16.16 -19.14 -19.46
CA ASP A 313 -17.07 -20.28 -19.41
C ASP A 313 -16.86 -21.00 -18.07
N GLY A 314 -17.89 -21.02 -17.21
CA GLY A 314 -17.84 -21.65 -15.88
C GLY A 314 -17.40 -23.12 -15.89
N SER A 315 -17.46 -23.75 -17.10
CA SER A 315 -17.01 -25.13 -17.30
C SER A 315 -15.51 -25.35 -17.08
N ASN A 316 -14.69 -24.30 -17.02
CA ASN A 316 -13.24 -24.41 -16.96
C ASN A 316 -12.67 -24.64 -15.55
N GLY A 317 -13.52 -24.77 -14.52
CA GLY A 317 -13.06 -25.06 -13.13
C GLY A 317 -12.31 -23.90 -12.46
N VAL A 318 -12.51 -22.65 -12.91
CA VAL A 318 -11.96 -21.47 -12.28
C VAL A 318 -13.09 -20.68 -11.60
N VAL A 319 -12.90 -20.31 -10.35
CA VAL A 319 -13.81 -19.43 -9.58
C VAL A 319 -13.06 -18.18 -9.14
N VAL A 320 -13.71 -17.01 -9.31
CA VAL A 320 -13.16 -15.74 -8.84
C VAL A 320 -13.81 -15.40 -7.51
N ILE A 321 -13.00 -15.23 -6.47
CA ILE A 321 -13.46 -14.73 -5.16
C ILE A 321 -12.89 -13.33 -4.98
N ALA A 322 -13.74 -12.34 -4.76
CA ALA A 322 -13.31 -10.99 -4.45
C ALA A 322 -13.66 -10.63 -3.01
N ALA A 323 -12.90 -9.73 -2.40
CA ALA A 323 -13.17 -9.19 -1.08
C ALA A 323 -13.20 -7.65 -1.11
N THR A 324 -14.16 -7.07 -0.35
CA THR A 324 -14.24 -5.62 -0.13
C THR A 324 -14.65 -5.32 1.31
N ASN A 325 -14.30 -4.15 1.80
CA ASN A 325 -14.79 -3.65 3.08
C ASN A 325 -16.14 -2.95 2.98
N ARG A 326 -16.51 -2.46 1.77
CA ARG A 326 -17.73 -1.70 1.52
C ARG A 326 -18.38 -2.11 0.21
N LEU A 327 -19.51 -2.78 0.30
CA LEU A 327 -20.27 -3.22 -0.87
C LEU A 327 -20.85 -2.02 -1.65
N GLU A 328 -21.29 -0.99 -0.94
CA GLU A 328 -21.88 0.23 -1.49
C GLU A 328 -20.92 1.06 -2.35
N ASP A 329 -19.62 0.94 -2.11
CA ASP A 329 -18.59 1.68 -2.86
C ASP A 329 -18.25 1.03 -4.20
N LEU A 330 -18.72 -0.21 -4.47
CA LEU A 330 -18.43 -0.92 -5.71
C LEU A 330 -19.24 -0.40 -6.89
N ASP A 331 -18.64 -0.48 -8.09
CA ASP A 331 -19.35 -0.24 -9.34
C ASP A 331 -20.45 -1.30 -9.51
N PRO A 332 -21.71 -0.89 -9.75
CA PRO A 332 -22.82 -1.82 -9.95
C PRO A 332 -22.61 -2.82 -11.10
N ALA A 333 -21.71 -2.53 -12.02
CA ALA A 333 -21.37 -3.46 -13.09
C ALA A 333 -20.71 -4.75 -12.59
N LEU A 334 -20.02 -4.70 -11.45
CA LEU A 334 -19.39 -5.87 -10.83
C LEU A 334 -20.41 -6.85 -10.23
N THR A 335 -21.52 -6.32 -9.70
CA THR A 335 -22.54 -7.10 -8.98
C THR A 335 -23.69 -7.56 -9.88
N ARG A 336 -23.57 -7.38 -11.21
CA ARG A 336 -24.56 -7.87 -12.16
C ARG A 336 -24.50 -9.39 -12.31
N PRO A 337 -25.65 -10.06 -12.58
CA PRO A 337 -25.69 -11.49 -12.84
C PRO A 337 -24.68 -11.92 -13.93
N GLY A 338 -24.03 -13.07 -13.70
CA GLY A 338 -22.98 -13.61 -14.56
C GLY A 338 -21.57 -13.12 -14.21
N ARG A 339 -21.41 -12.28 -13.16
CA ARG A 339 -20.14 -11.79 -12.63
C ARG A 339 -19.98 -12.19 -11.16
N PHE A 340 -20.03 -11.23 -10.23
CA PHE A 340 -20.11 -11.55 -8.81
C PHE A 340 -21.59 -11.63 -8.41
N ASP A 341 -22.22 -12.75 -8.64
CA ASP A 341 -23.65 -13.00 -8.38
C ASP A 341 -23.90 -13.45 -6.94
N ASN A 342 -22.94 -14.12 -6.32
CA ASN A 342 -23.04 -14.57 -4.94
C ASN A 342 -22.34 -13.62 -4.00
N HIS A 343 -23.10 -12.99 -3.10
CA HIS A 343 -22.60 -12.02 -2.13
C HIS A 343 -22.73 -12.58 -0.73
N PHE A 344 -21.63 -12.70 0.01
CA PHE A 344 -21.62 -13.19 1.37
C PHE A 344 -21.11 -12.14 2.35
N ALA A 345 -21.95 -11.80 3.33
CA ALA A 345 -21.60 -10.91 4.41
C ALA A 345 -20.68 -11.61 5.42
N VAL A 346 -19.47 -11.12 5.58
CA VAL A 346 -18.52 -11.61 6.59
C VAL A 346 -18.52 -10.61 7.74
N CYS A 347 -19.52 -10.76 8.61
CA CYS A 347 -19.80 -9.85 9.72
C CYS A 347 -18.84 -10.02 10.91
N LEU A 348 -18.91 -9.06 11.83
CA LEU A 348 -18.32 -9.24 13.17
C LEU A 348 -19.08 -10.32 13.94
N PRO A 349 -18.43 -11.05 14.84
CA PRO A 349 -19.10 -12.05 15.68
C PRO A 349 -20.13 -11.36 16.59
N GLU A 350 -21.38 -11.72 16.42
CA GLU A 350 -22.51 -11.06 17.11
C GLU A 350 -22.65 -11.52 18.56
N SER A 351 -22.51 -12.83 18.79
CA SER A 351 -22.69 -13.43 20.10
C SER A 351 -21.38 -13.62 20.87
N ALA A 352 -21.44 -13.59 22.20
CA ALA A 352 -20.32 -13.99 23.05
C ALA A 352 -19.88 -15.43 22.78
N LYS A 353 -20.81 -16.30 22.39
CA LYS A 353 -20.53 -17.70 22.04
C LYS A 353 -19.64 -17.83 20.81
N GLU A 354 -19.91 -17.05 19.76
CA GLU A 354 -19.05 -17.01 18.56
C GLU A 354 -17.66 -16.46 18.89
N ARG A 355 -17.58 -15.37 19.67
CA ARG A 355 -16.30 -14.83 20.12
C ARG A 355 -15.52 -15.82 20.97
N ARG A 356 -16.21 -16.61 21.80
CA ARG A 356 -15.58 -17.69 22.58
C ARG A 356 -14.92 -18.72 21.67
N VAL A 357 -15.57 -19.16 20.62
CA VAL A 357 -14.99 -20.09 19.62
C VAL A 357 -13.75 -19.48 18.94
N ILE A 358 -13.78 -18.18 18.65
CA ILE A 358 -12.62 -17.45 18.10
C ILE A 358 -11.47 -17.40 19.11
N ILE A 359 -11.77 -17.09 20.37
CA ILE A 359 -10.79 -17.06 21.47
C ILE A 359 -10.14 -18.44 21.60
N ASP A 360 -10.93 -19.51 21.66
CA ASP A 360 -10.44 -20.88 21.80
C ASP A 360 -9.49 -21.27 20.66
N LEU A 361 -9.78 -20.85 19.43
CA LEU A 361 -8.89 -21.09 18.29
C LEU A 361 -7.50 -20.47 18.49
N TYR A 362 -7.44 -19.25 19.05
CA TYR A 362 -6.19 -18.50 19.21
C TYR A 362 -5.48 -18.73 20.56
N THR A 363 -6.09 -19.48 21.48
CA THR A 363 -5.49 -19.84 22.79
C THR A 363 -4.72 -21.16 22.77
N ASN A 364 -4.98 -22.04 21.80
CA ASN A 364 -4.43 -23.41 21.73
C ASN A 364 -2.91 -23.55 21.90
N ASN A 365 -2.15 -22.51 21.56
CA ASN A 365 -0.67 -22.50 21.62
C ASN A 365 -0.12 -21.58 22.73
N LYS A 366 -0.94 -21.16 23.69
CA LYS A 366 -0.58 -20.23 24.76
C LYS A 366 -0.88 -20.87 26.13
N LYS A 367 -0.15 -20.43 27.16
CA LYS A 367 -0.34 -20.90 28.52
C LYS A 367 -1.09 -19.82 29.30
N PHE A 368 -2.20 -20.21 29.92
CA PHE A 368 -3.03 -19.35 30.74
C PHE A 368 -3.03 -19.82 32.20
N ALA A 369 -3.18 -18.88 33.11
CA ALA A 369 -3.41 -19.16 34.51
C ALA A 369 -4.90 -19.54 34.76
N GLU A 370 -5.20 -20.12 35.90
CA GLU A 370 -6.57 -20.59 36.24
C GLU A 370 -7.55 -19.44 36.48
N ASP A 371 -7.07 -18.22 36.73
CA ASP A 371 -7.87 -17.01 36.97
C ASP A 371 -8.43 -16.37 35.69
N VAL A 372 -8.08 -16.88 34.50
CA VAL A 372 -8.56 -16.37 33.22
C VAL A 372 -9.88 -16.99 32.83
N ASP A 373 -10.96 -16.22 32.96
CA ASP A 373 -12.28 -16.57 32.45
C ASP A 373 -12.49 -16.08 31.03
N PHE A 374 -12.46 -17.01 30.09
CA PHE A 374 -12.67 -16.71 28.66
C PHE A 374 -14.12 -16.36 28.31
N ASP A 375 -15.11 -16.80 29.10
CA ASP A 375 -16.50 -16.45 28.86
C ASP A 375 -16.75 -14.98 29.21
N THR A 376 -16.15 -14.51 30.31
CA THR A 376 -16.15 -13.08 30.65
C THR A 376 -15.37 -12.28 29.59
N PHE A 377 -14.20 -12.73 29.16
CA PHE A 377 -13.44 -12.04 28.12
C PHE A 377 -14.19 -12.01 26.78
N ALA A 378 -14.92 -13.07 26.42
CA ALA A 378 -15.77 -13.07 25.22
C ALA A 378 -16.92 -12.05 25.29
N LYS A 379 -17.45 -11.74 26.48
CA LYS A 379 -18.43 -10.66 26.67
C LYS A 379 -17.76 -9.30 26.50
N GLU A 380 -16.62 -9.07 27.13
CA GLU A 380 -15.87 -7.82 27.09
C GLU A 380 -15.39 -7.44 25.67
N THR A 381 -15.14 -8.43 24.80
CA THR A 381 -14.70 -8.21 23.41
C THR A 381 -15.85 -7.99 22.43
N MET A 382 -17.05 -7.64 22.88
CA MET A 382 -18.17 -7.34 22.00
C MET A 382 -17.82 -6.23 20.99
N GLY A 383 -18.21 -6.43 19.73
CA GLY A 383 -17.89 -5.51 18.64
C GLY A 383 -16.46 -5.65 18.09
N SER A 384 -15.64 -6.54 18.67
CA SER A 384 -14.27 -6.76 18.19
C SER A 384 -14.22 -7.74 17.01
N SER A 385 -13.33 -7.46 16.07
CA SER A 385 -13.07 -8.39 14.98
C SER A 385 -12.23 -9.58 15.43
N PRO A 386 -12.29 -10.73 14.75
CA PRO A 386 -11.40 -11.86 14.98
C PRO A 386 -9.91 -11.49 14.94
N ALA A 387 -9.53 -10.54 14.09
CA ALA A 387 -8.16 -10.03 14.02
C ALA A 387 -7.77 -9.25 15.28
N THR A 388 -8.69 -8.44 15.83
CA THR A 388 -8.50 -7.71 17.09
C THR A 388 -8.29 -8.68 18.25
N ILE A 389 -9.16 -9.68 18.39
CA ILE A 389 -9.07 -10.71 19.44
C ILE A 389 -7.71 -11.44 19.34
N LYS A 390 -7.32 -11.86 18.14
CA LYS A 390 -6.01 -12.47 17.90
C LYS A 390 -4.86 -11.56 18.32
N THR A 391 -4.93 -10.28 18.00
CA THR A 391 -3.89 -9.30 18.35
C THR A 391 -3.76 -9.15 19.85
N VAL A 392 -4.86 -9.05 20.58
CA VAL A 392 -4.88 -8.96 22.05
C VAL A 392 -4.26 -10.20 22.70
N LEU A 393 -4.68 -11.39 22.28
CA LEU A 393 -4.13 -12.64 22.81
C LEU A 393 -2.64 -12.81 22.50
N ASN A 394 -2.18 -12.31 21.34
CA ASN A 394 -0.76 -12.30 21.00
C ASN A 394 0.02 -11.28 21.85
N GLU A 395 -0.52 -10.09 22.07
CA GLU A 395 0.10 -9.07 22.93
C GLU A 395 0.19 -9.56 24.37
N ALA A 396 -0.87 -10.18 24.90
CA ALA A 396 -0.84 -10.80 26.22
C ALA A 396 0.28 -11.85 26.35
N ALA A 397 0.48 -12.67 25.31
CA ALA A 397 1.56 -13.65 25.30
C ALA A 397 2.95 -12.97 25.27
N ILE A 398 3.09 -11.84 24.56
CA ILE A 398 4.34 -11.07 24.54
C ILE A 398 4.63 -10.45 25.92
N ILE A 399 3.63 -9.87 26.58
CA ILE A 399 3.75 -9.32 27.93
C ILE A 399 4.13 -10.42 28.91
N ALA A 400 3.45 -11.56 28.89
CA ALA A 400 3.74 -12.71 29.73
C ALA A 400 5.16 -13.24 29.55
N ALA A 401 5.65 -13.32 28.31
CA ALA A 401 7.01 -13.76 28.00
C ALA A 401 8.10 -12.85 28.57
N ARG A 402 7.79 -11.55 28.75
CA ARG A 402 8.74 -10.57 29.32
C ARG A 402 8.81 -10.60 30.85
N GLY A 403 7.75 -10.96 31.54
CA GLY A 403 7.68 -10.77 32.99
C GLY A 403 7.09 -11.93 33.80
N ASN A 404 6.41 -12.92 33.21
CA ASN A 404 5.65 -13.93 33.96
C ASN A 404 5.86 -15.37 33.43
N ASN A 405 7.10 -15.73 33.09
CA ASN A 405 7.46 -17.08 32.61
C ASN A 405 6.58 -17.60 31.45
N GLY A 406 5.98 -16.71 30.68
CA GLY A 406 5.11 -17.05 29.55
C GLY A 406 3.70 -17.51 29.93
N ILE A 407 3.28 -17.32 31.19
CA ILE A 407 1.91 -17.63 31.66
C ILE A 407 1.08 -16.33 31.63
N ILE A 408 -0.03 -16.36 30.94
CA ILE A 408 -0.98 -15.24 30.84
C ILE A 408 -1.98 -15.36 31.98
N ASP A 409 -1.93 -14.43 32.93
CA ASP A 409 -2.93 -14.26 33.97
C ASP A 409 -4.00 -13.23 33.54
N ARG A 410 -5.05 -13.07 34.33
CA ARG A 410 -6.11 -12.11 34.06
C ARG A 410 -5.59 -10.67 33.93
N LYS A 411 -4.63 -10.28 34.75
CA LYS A 411 -4.05 -8.93 34.76
C LYS A 411 -3.32 -8.61 33.45
N ILE A 412 -2.54 -9.58 32.97
CA ILE A 412 -1.82 -9.46 31.68
C ILE A 412 -2.80 -9.38 30.52
N LEU A 413 -3.87 -10.21 30.54
CA LEU A 413 -4.91 -10.18 29.51
C LEU A 413 -5.62 -8.81 29.49
N ASP A 414 -5.95 -8.29 30.67
CA ASP A 414 -6.55 -6.96 30.83
C ASP A 414 -5.62 -5.84 30.34
N GLU A 415 -4.33 -5.95 30.61
CA GLU A 415 -3.36 -4.95 30.13
C GLU A 415 -3.26 -4.96 28.60
N ALA A 416 -3.23 -6.13 27.98
CA ALA A 416 -3.20 -6.28 26.53
C ALA A 416 -4.50 -5.76 25.90
N TRP A 417 -5.65 -6.03 26.53
CA TRP A 417 -6.95 -5.54 26.09
C TRP A 417 -7.04 -4.01 26.17
N MET A 418 -6.62 -3.44 27.29
CA MET A 418 -6.57 -1.99 27.48
C MET A 418 -5.67 -1.31 26.46
N LYS A 419 -4.49 -1.89 26.19
CA LYS A 419 -3.57 -1.37 25.18
C LYS A 419 -4.23 -1.34 23.78
N GLN A 420 -5.01 -2.36 23.45
CA GLN A 420 -5.74 -2.42 22.17
C GLN A 420 -6.86 -1.37 22.10
N LEU A 421 -7.64 -1.23 23.18
CA LEU A 421 -8.75 -0.28 23.22
C LEU A 421 -8.29 1.19 23.20
N MET A 422 -7.14 1.47 23.83
CA MET A 422 -6.55 2.83 23.87
C MET A 422 -5.65 3.13 22.67
N GLU A 423 -5.57 2.25 21.70
CA GLU A 423 -4.73 2.38 20.48
C GLU A 423 -3.27 2.77 20.79
N GLY A 424 -2.73 2.30 21.92
CA GLY A 424 -1.37 2.69 22.32
C GLY A 424 -0.87 2.01 23.59
N HIS A 425 0.41 2.22 23.89
CA HIS A 425 1.01 1.73 25.13
C HIS A 425 0.54 2.55 26.33
N LEU A 426 0.20 1.87 27.42
CA LEU A 426 -0.13 2.51 28.70
C LEU A 426 1.11 3.18 29.30
N ARG A 427 1.04 4.46 29.63
CA ARG A 427 2.12 5.23 30.26
C ARG A 427 1.92 5.23 31.79
N ARG A 428 2.51 4.27 32.49
CA ARG A 428 2.47 4.23 33.96
C ARG A 428 3.51 5.12 34.64
N ASN A 429 4.60 5.44 33.93
CA ASN A 429 5.71 6.25 34.44
C ASN A 429 5.79 7.56 33.66
N GLY A 430 5.52 8.68 34.30
CA GLY A 430 5.60 10.02 33.72
C GLY A 430 4.93 11.07 34.62
N GLU A 431 5.28 12.33 34.44
CA GLU A 431 4.52 13.43 35.05
C GLU A 431 3.09 13.40 34.49
N ARG A 432 2.11 13.31 35.38
CA ARG A 432 0.70 13.30 35.04
C ARG A 432 0.13 14.66 35.40
N ASN A 433 -0.04 15.51 34.42
CA ASN A 433 -0.73 16.77 34.58
C ASN A 433 -2.25 16.53 34.53
N ASN A 434 -2.99 17.23 35.38
CA ASN A 434 -4.45 17.23 35.38
C ASN A 434 -5.14 15.88 35.67
N VAL A 435 -4.53 15.05 36.55
CA VAL A 435 -5.10 13.72 36.91
C VAL A 435 -6.53 13.85 37.45
N GLU A 436 -6.80 14.88 38.23
CA GLU A 436 -8.12 15.14 38.77
C GLU A 436 -9.16 15.43 37.68
N VAL A 437 -8.80 16.27 36.70
CA VAL A 437 -9.71 16.61 35.59
C VAL A 437 -10.02 15.35 34.75
N VAL A 438 -8.99 14.52 34.48
CA VAL A 438 -9.20 13.25 33.77
C VAL A 438 -10.06 12.29 34.59
N ALA A 439 -9.87 12.21 35.91
CA ALA A 439 -10.66 11.35 36.78
C ALA A 439 -12.15 11.77 36.79
N TRP A 440 -12.42 13.07 36.85
CA TRP A 440 -13.79 13.58 36.76
C TRP A 440 -14.41 13.31 35.39
N HIS A 441 -13.63 13.49 34.31
CA HIS A 441 -14.08 13.22 32.95
C HIS A 441 -14.50 11.74 32.78
N GLU A 442 -13.63 10.81 33.14
CA GLU A 442 -13.92 9.37 33.05
C GLU A 442 -15.06 8.95 34.03
N ALA A 443 -15.09 9.53 35.21
CA ALA A 443 -16.20 9.32 36.15
C ALA A 443 -17.53 9.78 35.58
N GLY A 444 -17.56 10.91 34.83
CA GLY A 444 -18.74 11.40 34.14
C GLY A 444 -19.29 10.39 33.13
N HIS A 445 -18.43 9.86 32.27
CA HIS A 445 -18.82 8.80 31.32
C HIS A 445 -19.31 7.54 32.04
N ALA A 446 -18.60 7.10 33.06
CA ALA A 446 -18.93 5.91 33.83
C ALA A 446 -20.26 6.02 34.54
N LEU A 447 -20.51 7.14 35.22
CA LEU A 447 -21.77 7.43 35.93
C LEU A 447 -22.94 7.53 34.96
N ALA A 448 -22.78 8.30 33.86
CA ALA A 448 -23.81 8.41 32.83
C ALA A 448 -24.15 7.04 32.22
N GLY A 449 -23.13 6.23 31.88
CA GLY A 449 -23.32 4.88 31.38
C GLY A 449 -24.13 4.01 32.35
N LEU A 450 -23.79 4.05 33.63
CA LEU A 450 -24.49 3.31 34.68
C LEU A 450 -25.96 3.75 34.83
N LEU A 451 -26.22 5.08 34.92
CA LEU A 451 -27.56 5.65 35.09
C LEU A 451 -28.46 5.41 33.86
N LEU A 452 -27.89 5.38 32.67
CA LEU A 452 -28.58 5.06 31.42
C LEU A 452 -28.67 3.55 31.19
N GLY A 453 -28.26 2.74 32.19
CA GLY A 453 -28.39 1.30 32.18
C GLY A 453 -27.48 0.59 31.15
N GLN A 454 -26.38 1.20 30.77
CA GLN A 454 -25.37 0.57 29.90
C GLN A 454 -24.53 -0.46 30.70
N ASP A 455 -23.93 -1.39 30.00
CA ASP A 455 -23.06 -2.38 30.62
C ASP A 455 -21.62 -1.86 30.71
N LEU A 456 -21.33 -1.24 31.86
CA LEU A 456 -20.04 -0.65 32.15
C LEU A 456 -19.03 -1.74 32.49
N THR A 457 -17.95 -1.84 31.73
CA THR A 457 -16.90 -2.83 31.92
C THR A 457 -15.81 -2.32 32.84
N LYS A 458 -15.29 -1.11 32.56
CA LYS A 458 -14.11 -0.56 33.26
C LYS A 458 -13.98 0.93 32.99
N ALA A 459 -13.42 1.70 33.95
CA ALA A 459 -12.93 3.05 33.73
C ALA A 459 -11.45 3.15 34.16
N SER A 460 -10.62 3.89 33.44
CA SER A 460 -9.18 4.03 33.73
C SER A 460 -8.69 5.43 33.42
N ILE A 461 -7.82 5.94 34.28
CA ILE A 461 -7.14 7.23 34.11
C ILE A 461 -5.65 7.04 33.77
N ILE A 462 -5.26 5.86 33.33
CA ILE A 462 -3.89 5.59 32.88
C ILE A 462 -3.77 6.13 31.45
N PRO A 463 -2.88 7.12 31.20
CA PRO A 463 -2.75 7.71 29.88
C PRO A 463 -2.12 6.75 28.88
N SER A 464 -2.49 6.92 27.62
CA SER A 464 -1.96 6.17 26.49
C SER A 464 -0.92 6.97 25.68
N THR A 465 -0.10 6.26 24.90
CA THR A 465 0.82 6.90 23.94
C THR A 465 0.08 7.49 22.73
N SER A 466 -1.19 7.17 22.52
CA SER A 466 -2.05 7.78 21.49
C SER A 466 -2.51 9.21 21.85
N GLY A 467 -2.28 9.64 23.11
CA GLY A 467 -2.69 10.96 23.61
C GLY A 467 -3.93 10.94 24.47
N ALA A 468 -4.63 9.82 24.62
CA ALA A 468 -5.76 9.71 25.54
C ALA A 468 -5.27 9.77 26.98
N GLY A 469 -5.87 10.64 27.81
CA GLY A 469 -5.57 10.79 29.23
C GLY A 469 -6.17 9.68 30.09
N GLY A 470 -7.30 9.14 29.67
CA GLY A 470 -8.05 8.06 30.29
C GLY A 470 -8.97 7.39 29.27
N ALA A 471 -9.77 6.44 29.71
CA ALA A 471 -10.83 5.83 28.91
C ALA A 471 -11.86 5.11 29.76
N THR A 472 -13.14 5.26 29.41
CA THR A 472 -14.25 4.52 29.98
C THR A 472 -14.79 3.52 28.97
N PHE A 473 -14.86 2.26 29.35
CA PHE A 473 -15.22 1.15 28.47
C PHE A 473 -16.61 0.65 28.79
N ILE A 474 -17.48 0.73 27.81
CA ILE A 474 -18.87 0.28 27.88
C ILE A 474 -19.07 -0.77 26.82
N THR A 475 -19.57 -1.94 27.24
CA THR A 475 -19.94 -3.00 26.31
C THR A 475 -21.30 -2.68 25.70
N PRO A 476 -21.42 -2.54 24.36
CA PRO A 476 -22.70 -2.33 23.72
C PRO A 476 -23.64 -3.50 24.03
N LYS A 477 -24.90 -3.21 24.36
CA LYS A 477 -25.90 -4.28 24.61
C LYS A 477 -26.30 -5.03 23.34
N LYS A 478 -26.15 -4.36 22.19
CA LYS A 478 -26.49 -4.91 20.87
C LYS A 478 -25.61 -4.28 19.78
N LEU A 479 -25.45 -4.98 18.68
CA LEU A 479 -24.90 -4.46 17.44
C LEU A 479 -26.06 -4.30 16.44
N GLY A 480 -26.11 -3.18 15.72
CA GLY A 480 -27.09 -2.98 14.65
C GLY A 480 -28.15 -1.92 14.94
N LEU A 481 -29.43 -2.30 15.02
CA LEU A 481 -30.52 -1.33 15.06
C LEU A 481 -30.61 -0.60 16.40
N PHE A 482 -30.54 0.73 16.35
CA PHE A 482 -30.70 1.62 17.52
C PHE A 482 -32.01 2.41 17.43
N THR A 483 -32.67 2.58 18.54
CA THR A 483 -33.82 3.47 18.67
C THR A 483 -33.38 4.93 18.82
N VAL A 484 -34.30 5.88 18.55
CA VAL A 484 -34.06 7.32 18.81
C VAL A 484 -33.59 7.56 20.23
N LYS A 485 -34.19 6.86 21.20
CA LYS A 485 -33.85 6.96 22.61
C LYS A 485 -32.41 6.54 22.87
N GLU A 486 -31.99 5.39 22.36
CA GLU A 486 -30.64 4.86 22.55
C GLU A 486 -29.55 5.74 21.90
N LEU A 487 -29.82 6.33 20.73
CA LEU A 487 -28.89 7.28 20.10
C LEU A 487 -28.77 8.58 20.91
N LYS A 488 -29.89 9.10 21.45
CA LYS A 488 -29.84 10.25 22.35
C LYS A 488 -29.08 9.95 23.65
N GLU A 489 -29.30 8.79 24.25
CA GLU A 489 -28.57 8.33 25.44
C GLU A 489 -27.06 8.21 25.18
N GLN A 490 -26.64 7.74 24.01
CA GLN A 490 -25.22 7.72 23.60
C GLN A 490 -24.64 9.14 23.55
N VAL A 491 -25.35 10.10 22.97
CA VAL A 491 -24.90 11.50 22.94
C VAL A 491 -24.83 12.13 24.35
N ILE A 492 -25.82 11.85 25.20
CA ILE A 492 -25.82 12.31 26.61
C ILE A 492 -24.57 11.79 27.33
N MET A 493 -24.26 10.52 27.14
CA MET A 493 -23.09 9.87 27.74
C MET A 493 -21.78 10.47 27.22
N LEU A 494 -21.67 10.76 25.91
CA LEU A 494 -20.50 11.42 25.32
C LEU A 494 -20.28 12.84 25.85
N TYR A 495 -21.35 13.57 26.17
CA TYR A 495 -21.23 14.89 26.78
C TYR A 495 -20.94 14.85 28.28
N ALA A 496 -21.16 13.72 28.97
CA ALA A 496 -21.03 13.61 30.42
C ALA A 496 -19.59 13.87 30.91
N GLY A 497 -18.56 13.43 30.18
CA GLY A 497 -17.18 13.73 30.53
C GLY A 497 -16.88 15.23 30.57
N ARG A 498 -17.27 15.95 29.52
CA ARG A 498 -17.13 17.42 29.46
C ARG A 498 -17.95 18.13 30.55
N ASN A 499 -19.17 17.68 30.82
CA ASN A 499 -20.02 18.27 31.85
C ASN A 499 -19.48 18.00 33.27
N ALA A 500 -18.83 16.85 33.49
CA ALA A 500 -18.12 16.55 34.73
C ALA A 500 -16.89 17.46 34.95
N GLU A 501 -16.09 17.72 33.90
CA GLU A 501 -15.01 18.72 33.97
C GLU A 501 -15.55 20.11 34.36
N ALA A 502 -16.66 20.54 33.75
CA ALA A 502 -17.28 21.84 34.05
C ALA A 502 -17.74 21.93 35.51
N LEU A 503 -18.32 20.86 36.08
CA LEU A 503 -18.73 20.83 37.47
C LEU A 503 -17.54 20.85 38.45
N LEU A 504 -16.43 20.19 38.12
CA LEU A 504 -15.20 20.31 38.90
C LEU A 504 -14.69 21.75 38.91
N THR A 505 -14.63 22.38 37.75
CA THR A 505 -14.18 23.77 37.57
C THR A 505 -15.05 24.75 38.34
N GLU A 506 -16.40 24.61 38.25
CA GLU A 506 -17.36 25.42 39.01
C GLU A 506 -17.13 25.25 40.52
N SER A 507 -16.86 24.05 41.01
CA SER A 507 -16.59 23.77 42.43
C SER A 507 -15.27 24.39 42.92
N ASN A 508 -14.26 24.52 42.06
CA ASN A 508 -12.95 25.11 42.35
C ASN A 508 -12.95 26.64 42.17
N GLY A 509 -14.05 27.25 41.70
CA GLY A 509 -14.12 28.69 41.45
C GLY A 509 -13.38 29.18 40.21
N GLU A 510 -13.10 28.29 39.27
CA GLU A 510 -12.44 28.59 38.00
C GLU A 510 -13.51 28.80 36.91
N GLU A 511 -13.47 29.93 36.17
CA GLU A 511 -14.48 30.22 35.14
C GLU A 511 -14.16 29.51 33.79
N GLU A 512 -12.92 29.11 33.50
CA GLU A 512 -12.47 28.58 32.21
C GLU A 512 -11.57 27.33 32.31
N GLY A 513 -11.82 26.43 33.28
CA GLY A 513 -10.95 25.28 33.56
C GLY A 513 -11.23 24.02 32.74
N VAL A 514 -12.21 24.03 31.83
CA VAL A 514 -12.51 22.86 30.97
C VAL A 514 -11.41 22.65 29.90
N THR A 515 -11.11 21.39 29.58
CA THR A 515 -9.96 21.03 28.75
C THR A 515 -10.35 20.66 27.31
N THR A 516 -9.37 20.46 26.46
CA THR A 516 -9.55 19.91 25.10
C THR A 516 -9.78 18.39 25.08
N GLY A 517 -9.77 17.73 26.24
CA GLY A 517 -9.86 16.27 26.38
C GLY A 517 -11.12 15.67 25.73
N ALA A 518 -12.23 16.40 25.80
CA ALA A 518 -13.51 15.95 25.24
C ALA A 518 -13.64 16.08 23.70
N SER A 519 -12.59 16.44 22.96
CA SER A 519 -12.69 16.70 21.52
C SER A 519 -13.21 15.50 20.73
N ASN A 520 -12.73 14.30 21.02
CA ASN A 520 -13.15 13.06 20.36
C ASN A 520 -14.62 12.70 20.69
N ASP A 521 -15.06 12.94 21.91
CA ASP A 521 -16.45 12.67 22.32
C ASP A 521 -17.42 13.63 21.65
N ILE A 522 -17.03 14.91 21.53
CA ILE A 522 -17.80 15.92 20.79
C ILE A 522 -17.90 15.56 19.30
N GLU A 523 -16.82 15.08 18.69
CA GLU A 523 -16.81 14.62 17.30
C GLU A 523 -17.78 13.45 17.10
N LYS A 524 -17.70 12.40 17.93
CA LYS A 524 -18.62 11.26 17.88
C LYS A 524 -20.09 11.66 18.13
N ALA A 525 -20.33 12.53 19.09
CA ALA A 525 -21.68 13.06 19.35
C ALA A 525 -22.24 13.81 18.14
N THR A 526 -21.39 14.62 17.50
CA THR A 526 -21.76 15.37 16.28
C THR A 526 -22.11 14.42 15.13
N ASP A 527 -21.35 13.36 14.95
CA ASP A 527 -21.61 12.34 13.92
C ASP A 527 -22.94 11.63 14.15
N ILE A 528 -23.23 11.24 15.41
CA ILE A 528 -24.51 10.61 15.75
C ILE A 528 -25.68 11.57 15.44
N ILE A 529 -25.59 12.82 15.90
CA ILE A 529 -26.62 13.86 15.67
C ILE A 529 -26.82 14.07 14.15
N LYS A 530 -25.74 14.19 13.39
CA LYS A 530 -25.80 14.35 11.95
C LYS A 530 -26.53 13.18 11.28
N LYS A 531 -26.19 11.94 11.62
CA LYS A 531 -26.85 10.74 11.09
C LYS A 531 -28.32 10.67 11.45
N MET A 532 -28.68 11.01 12.68
CA MET A 532 -30.09 11.08 13.12
C MET A 532 -30.91 12.03 12.23
N ILE A 533 -30.33 13.18 11.86
CA ILE A 533 -31.02 14.22 11.07
C ILE A 533 -31.00 13.88 9.58
N VAL A 534 -29.83 13.51 9.03
CA VAL A 534 -29.59 13.43 7.59
C VAL A 534 -29.99 12.08 7.03
N GLU A 535 -29.58 10.99 7.71
CA GLU A 535 -29.69 9.63 7.17
C GLU A 535 -30.92 8.87 7.69
N TYR A 536 -31.21 8.98 9.00
CA TYR A 536 -32.18 8.09 9.64
C TYR A 536 -33.60 8.65 9.71
N GLY A 537 -33.81 9.91 9.30
CA GLY A 537 -35.14 10.56 9.41
C GLY A 537 -35.66 10.66 10.85
N MET A 538 -34.75 10.78 11.84
CA MET A 538 -35.07 10.85 13.26
C MET A 538 -35.13 12.29 13.76
N ASN A 539 -35.70 13.18 12.97
CA ASN A 539 -35.87 14.59 13.31
C ASN A 539 -37.30 15.05 12.97
N ASP A 540 -37.95 15.79 13.90
CA ASP A 540 -39.33 16.22 13.75
C ASP A 540 -39.53 17.26 12.63
N VAL A 541 -38.47 18.00 12.25
CA VAL A 541 -38.54 19.06 11.23
C VAL A 541 -38.59 18.48 9.83
N PHE A 542 -37.77 17.46 9.56
CA PHE A 542 -37.66 16.86 8.22
C PHE A 542 -38.49 15.58 8.06
N GLY A 543 -38.89 14.96 9.18
CA GLY A 543 -39.64 13.71 9.17
C GLY A 543 -38.81 12.54 8.55
N LEU A 544 -39.51 11.65 7.84
CA LEU A 544 -38.91 10.43 7.26
C LEU A 544 -38.25 10.71 5.90
N LEU A 545 -37.32 11.64 5.85
CA LEU A 545 -36.53 11.98 4.65
C LEU A 545 -35.05 11.68 4.86
N ASN A 546 -34.44 11.10 3.85
CA ASN A 546 -32.98 11.02 3.75
C ASN A 546 -32.50 12.27 3.00
N LEU A 547 -31.77 13.14 3.72
CA LEU A 547 -31.38 14.45 3.22
C LEU A 547 -30.15 14.41 2.30
N ASP A 548 -29.37 13.31 2.29
CA ASP A 548 -28.24 13.16 1.37
C ASP A 548 -28.68 13.13 -0.10
N ASN A 549 -29.94 12.74 -0.35
CA ASN A 549 -30.52 12.69 -1.68
C ASN A 549 -31.30 13.96 -2.07
N LEU A 550 -31.28 15.00 -1.21
CA LEU A 550 -32.00 16.24 -1.39
C LEU A 550 -31.06 17.44 -1.35
N ASP A 551 -31.37 18.46 -2.14
CA ASP A 551 -30.64 19.73 -2.13
C ASP A 551 -31.13 20.61 -0.97
N VAL A 552 -30.74 20.25 0.26
CA VAL A 552 -31.06 20.99 1.48
C VAL A 552 -29.93 21.94 1.85
N LYS A 553 -30.26 23.21 2.13
CA LYS A 553 -29.27 24.20 2.57
C LYS A 553 -28.58 23.76 3.85
N PRO A 554 -27.23 23.72 3.89
CA PRO A 554 -26.47 23.29 5.07
C PRO A 554 -26.82 24.06 6.35
N GLU A 555 -27.23 25.33 6.25
CA GLU A 555 -27.58 26.15 7.41
C GLU A 555 -28.81 25.61 8.15
N VAL A 556 -29.77 25.02 7.44
CA VAL A 556 -30.98 24.46 8.05
C VAL A 556 -30.64 23.21 8.85
N ILE A 557 -29.79 22.32 8.28
CA ILE A 557 -29.30 21.10 8.95
C ILE A 557 -28.51 21.50 10.19
N THR A 558 -27.59 22.46 10.06
CA THR A 558 -26.75 22.95 11.15
C THR A 558 -27.58 23.53 12.28
N LYS A 559 -28.62 24.29 11.97
CA LYS A 559 -29.53 24.88 13.00
C LYS A 559 -30.21 23.79 13.83
N GLU A 560 -30.74 22.75 13.20
CA GLU A 560 -31.38 21.65 13.91
C GLU A 560 -30.35 20.78 14.68
N ALA A 561 -29.15 20.56 14.13
CA ALA A 561 -28.09 19.88 14.85
C ALA A 561 -27.67 20.62 16.12
N VAL A 562 -27.49 21.95 16.06
CA VAL A 562 -27.16 22.78 17.24
C VAL A 562 -28.28 22.75 18.27
N LYS A 563 -29.55 22.78 17.84
CA LYS A 563 -30.70 22.72 18.75
C LYS A 563 -30.74 21.38 19.50
N LEU A 564 -30.58 20.25 18.78
CA LEU A 564 -30.55 18.91 19.37
C LEU A 564 -29.34 18.72 20.29
N ALA A 565 -28.16 19.16 19.87
CA ALA A 565 -26.92 19.08 20.65
C ALA A 565 -27.07 19.83 22.00
N LYS A 566 -27.58 21.07 21.98
CA LYS A 566 -27.81 21.86 23.20
C LYS A 566 -28.80 21.18 24.14
N ALA A 567 -29.92 20.66 23.63
CA ALA A 567 -30.91 19.98 24.45
C ALA A 567 -30.32 18.70 25.10
N LEU A 568 -29.51 17.93 24.41
CA LEU A 568 -28.87 16.73 24.95
C LEU A 568 -27.72 17.04 25.90
N GLN A 569 -26.98 18.13 25.66
CA GLN A 569 -25.95 18.63 26.58
C GLN A 569 -26.58 19.07 27.91
N GLU A 570 -27.71 19.79 27.86
CA GLU A 570 -28.45 20.23 29.07
C GLU A 570 -28.96 19.03 29.86
N GLN A 571 -29.54 18.02 29.20
CA GLN A 571 -29.96 16.78 29.86
C GLN A 571 -28.78 16.06 30.52
N SER A 572 -27.62 15.98 29.85
CA SER A 572 -26.40 15.42 30.42
C SER A 572 -25.90 16.19 31.64
N LEU A 573 -25.94 17.53 31.58
CA LEU A 573 -25.54 18.39 32.71
C LEU A 573 -26.45 18.21 33.92
N ILE A 574 -27.77 18.17 33.71
CA ILE A 574 -28.76 17.91 34.77
C ILE A 574 -28.48 16.55 35.41
N LEU A 575 -28.28 15.51 34.60
CA LEU A 575 -27.96 14.15 35.07
C LEU A 575 -26.72 14.13 35.97
N MET A 576 -25.66 14.85 35.60
CA MET A 576 -24.45 14.96 36.42
C MET A 576 -24.66 15.77 37.69
N LYS A 577 -25.39 16.91 37.61
CA LYS A 577 -25.70 17.77 38.79
C LYS A 577 -26.52 17.03 39.84
N GLU A 578 -27.54 16.30 39.44
CA GLU A 578 -28.38 15.52 40.34
C GLU A 578 -27.63 14.38 41.05
N ASN A 579 -26.49 13.94 40.48
CA ASN A 579 -25.69 12.85 41.01
C ASN A 579 -24.26 13.28 41.36
N ILE A 580 -24.05 14.54 41.75
CA ILE A 580 -22.73 15.16 41.95
C ILE A 580 -21.87 14.42 43.01
N ASP A 581 -22.51 13.94 44.10
CA ASP A 581 -21.81 13.23 45.17
C ASP A 581 -21.30 11.88 44.68
N ARG A 582 -22.11 11.12 43.92
CA ARG A 582 -21.70 9.87 43.27
C ARG A 582 -20.57 10.08 42.26
N LEU A 583 -20.65 11.15 41.47
CA LEU A 583 -19.63 11.54 40.51
C LEU A 583 -18.28 11.78 41.21
N ARG A 584 -18.31 12.53 42.32
CA ARG A 584 -17.14 12.81 43.14
C ARG A 584 -16.53 11.54 43.72
N ASP A 585 -17.37 10.67 44.32
CA ASP A 585 -16.91 9.41 44.93
C ASP A 585 -16.21 8.49 43.89
N ILE A 586 -16.75 8.41 42.67
CA ILE A 586 -16.13 7.63 41.56
C ILE A 586 -14.81 8.26 41.14
N ALA A 587 -14.75 9.61 40.98
CA ALA A 587 -13.55 10.31 40.59
C ALA A 587 -12.42 10.17 41.63
N GLU A 588 -12.74 10.31 42.92
CA GLU A 588 -11.80 10.10 44.02
C GLU A 588 -11.24 8.67 44.06
N GLU A 589 -12.10 7.68 43.84
CA GLU A 589 -11.64 6.29 43.83
C GLU A 589 -10.83 5.95 42.57
N LEU A 590 -11.12 6.58 41.43
CA LEU A 590 -10.28 6.49 40.22
C LEU A 590 -8.89 7.12 40.47
N MET A 591 -8.82 8.25 41.16
CA MET A 591 -7.52 8.86 41.53
C MET A 591 -6.67 7.94 42.43
N LYS A 592 -7.30 7.15 43.31
CA LYS A 592 -6.60 6.21 44.22
C LYS A 592 -6.16 4.94 43.51
N LYS A 593 -7.03 4.34 42.69
CA LYS A 593 -6.79 3.01 42.09
C LYS A 593 -6.34 3.04 40.64
N GLU A 594 -6.42 4.20 39.99
CA GLU A 594 -6.13 4.43 38.57
C GLU A 594 -7.06 3.67 37.60
N THR A 595 -7.69 2.61 38.03
CA THR A 595 -8.62 1.79 37.24
C THR A 595 -9.66 1.18 38.16
N LEU A 596 -10.94 1.26 37.76
CA LEU A 596 -12.07 0.66 38.44
C LEU A 596 -12.83 -0.27 37.47
N THR A 597 -13.24 -1.42 37.96
CA THR A 597 -14.16 -2.31 37.25
C THR A 597 -15.60 -1.79 37.29
N GLY A 598 -16.43 -2.21 36.33
CA GLY A 598 -17.85 -1.82 36.33
C GLY A 598 -18.60 -2.20 37.59
N GLU A 599 -18.23 -3.33 38.23
CA GLU A 599 -18.81 -3.75 39.51
C GLU A 599 -18.39 -2.83 40.67
N GLU A 600 -17.14 -2.39 40.73
CA GLU A 600 -16.64 -1.46 41.73
C GLU A 600 -17.36 -0.11 41.60
N ILE A 601 -17.50 0.40 40.35
CA ILE A 601 -18.20 1.67 40.07
C ILE A 601 -19.67 1.56 40.48
N ARG A 602 -20.34 0.46 40.18
CA ARG A 602 -21.72 0.21 40.59
C ARG A 602 -21.89 0.23 42.12
N LYS A 603 -20.99 -0.45 42.83
CA LYS A 603 -21.00 -0.45 44.31
C LYS A 603 -20.75 0.93 44.91
N ILE A 604 -19.93 1.76 44.26
CA ILE A 604 -19.69 3.16 44.72
C ILE A 604 -20.95 4.00 44.48
N ALA A 605 -21.56 3.88 43.29
CA ALA A 605 -22.77 4.64 42.95
C ALA A 605 -24.03 4.21 43.71
N GLU A 606 -24.07 3.05 44.35
CA GLU A 606 -25.16 2.55 45.18
C GLU A 606 -25.06 3.00 46.66
N ARG A 607 -23.92 3.56 47.08
CA ARG A 607 -23.71 4.14 48.40
C ARG A 607 -24.43 5.50 48.52
#